data_a4bfb6ca8767734895cc17ee3ae1b8b7
#
_entry.id   a4bfb6ca8767734895cc17ee3ae1b8b7
#
_cell.length_a   1.000
_cell.length_b   1.000
_cell.length_c   1.000
_cell.angle_alpha   90.00
_cell.angle_beta   90.00
_cell.angle_gamma   90.00
#
_symmetry.space_group_name_H-M   'P 1'
#
loop_
_entity.id
_entity.type
_entity.pdbx_description
1 polymer ?
#
loop_
_entity_poly.entity_id
_entity_poly.type
_entity_poly.pdbx_seq_one_letter_code
_entity_poly.pdbx_strand_id
1 'polypeptide(L)'
;MKTLNALFATLLLTGAGSAVAASSVDLTVRGLITPSACEPTLAGGGNVEIGKISAKDLNADTYTRLPDQTVQLTVTCDAATLVAIEPKDNRAGSAFEPSNTNFGLGLVNGSEKLGAFQMHLQSPVGDGTELGPISSSDGGLTWTRFMYLTNDGITSVANTTAIAPVPVQSLVADVVLTSYIAPASSLTLTEEVPIDGSATLTVKYL
;
A
#
# COMPACT_ATOMS: atom_id res chain seq x y z
N MET A 1 -3.27 -32.63 -96.43
CA MET A 1 -2.36 -31.55 -96.86
C MET A 1 -2.79 -30.26 -96.19
N LYS A 2 -1.86 -29.65 -95.53
CA LYS A 2 -1.83 -28.25 -95.07
C LYS A 2 -2.90 -27.82 -94.06
N THR A 3 -2.69 -27.91 -92.72
CA THR A 3 -2.05 -26.94 -91.78
C THR A 3 -2.57 -25.53 -91.94
N LEU A 4 -3.25 -25.03 -90.86
CA LEU A 4 -3.21 -23.64 -90.47
C LEU A 4 -3.39 -23.51 -88.99
N ASN A 5 -2.27 -23.18 -88.34
CA ASN A 5 -2.17 -22.89 -86.90
C ASN A 5 -2.77 -21.52 -86.64
N ALA A 6 -3.71 -21.43 -85.72
CA ALA A 6 -4.13 -20.16 -85.13
C ALA A 6 -3.59 -20.07 -83.71
N LEU A 7 -2.61 -19.20 -83.46
CA LEU A 7 -2.11 -18.76 -82.15
C LEU A 7 -3.17 -17.93 -81.45
N PHE A 8 -3.63 -18.42 -80.32
CA PHE A 8 -4.35 -17.59 -79.34
C PHE A 8 -3.35 -17.22 -78.21
N ALA A 9 -2.94 -15.97 -78.28
CA ALA A 9 -2.18 -15.36 -77.20
C ALA A 9 -3.16 -14.90 -76.10
N THR A 10 -3.26 -15.63 -75.02
CA THR A 10 -4.01 -15.23 -73.81
C THR A 10 -3.14 -14.36 -72.94
N LEU A 11 -3.48 -13.08 -72.90
CA LEU A 11 -2.87 -12.07 -72.04
C LEU A 11 -3.40 -12.23 -70.61
N LEU A 12 -2.61 -12.82 -69.72
CA LEU A 12 -2.90 -12.88 -68.29
C LEU A 12 -2.54 -11.53 -67.66
N LEU A 13 -3.54 -10.67 -67.42
CA LEU A 13 -3.40 -9.54 -66.52
C LEU A 13 -3.36 -10.03 -65.09
N THR A 14 -2.18 -10.09 -64.48
CA THR A 14 -2.01 -10.26 -63.03
C THR A 14 -2.31 -8.95 -62.33
N GLY A 15 -3.52 -8.82 -61.79
CA GLY A 15 -3.88 -7.74 -60.89
C GLY A 15 -3.15 -7.91 -59.55
N ALA A 16 -2.13 -7.10 -59.35
CA ALA A 16 -1.50 -6.97 -58.03
C ALA A 16 -2.48 -6.22 -57.10
N GLY A 17 -3.25 -6.97 -56.32
CA GLY A 17 -4.05 -6.42 -55.25
C GLY A 17 -3.11 -5.91 -54.13
N SER A 18 -3.03 -4.59 -53.95
CA SER A 18 -2.36 -4.00 -52.82
C SER A 18 -3.10 -4.38 -51.55
N ALA A 19 -2.54 -5.33 -50.79
CA ALA A 19 -3.01 -5.64 -49.44
C ALA A 19 -2.73 -4.41 -48.56
N VAL A 20 -3.74 -3.61 -48.27
CA VAL A 20 -3.65 -2.55 -47.27
C VAL A 20 -3.66 -3.23 -45.88
N ALA A 21 -2.48 -3.38 -45.28
CA ALA A 21 -2.38 -3.81 -43.93
C ALA A 21 -2.97 -2.72 -43.02
N ALA A 22 -4.15 -2.95 -42.48
CA ALA A 22 -4.72 -2.09 -41.44
C ALA A 22 -3.98 -2.38 -40.14
N SER A 23 -3.22 -1.40 -39.65
CA SER A 23 -2.63 -1.46 -38.29
C SER A 23 -3.70 -0.98 -37.32
N SER A 24 -4.09 -1.83 -36.39
CA SER A 24 -4.98 -1.48 -35.28
C SER A 24 -4.19 -1.42 -33.97
N VAL A 25 -4.57 -0.51 -33.09
CA VAL A 25 -4.07 -0.40 -31.72
C VAL A 25 -5.26 -0.35 -30.78
N ASP A 26 -5.22 -1.17 -29.73
CA ASP A 26 -6.29 -1.22 -28.75
C ASP A 26 -6.03 -0.18 -27.65
N LEU A 27 -7.00 0.69 -27.39
CA LEU A 27 -7.05 1.59 -26.25
C LEU A 27 -7.99 1.00 -25.19
N THR A 28 -7.46 0.68 -24.03
CA THR A 28 -8.26 0.21 -22.90
C THR A 28 -8.48 1.35 -21.91
N VAL A 29 -9.74 1.68 -21.63
CA VAL A 29 -10.14 2.61 -20.56
C VAL A 29 -10.73 1.80 -19.41
N ARG A 30 -10.18 1.96 -18.22
CA ARG A 30 -10.64 1.30 -17.00
C ARG A 30 -10.92 2.32 -15.92
N GLY A 31 -11.97 2.08 -15.13
CA GLY A 31 -12.35 2.92 -14.00
C GLY A 31 -13.39 2.19 -13.16
N LEU A 32 -13.60 2.69 -11.96
CA LEU A 32 -14.64 2.21 -11.04
C LEU A 32 -15.54 3.39 -10.69
N ILE A 33 -16.83 3.14 -10.63
CA ILE A 33 -17.81 4.06 -10.05
C ILE A 33 -18.23 3.43 -8.74
N THR A 34 -17.86 4.08 -7.63
CA THR A 34 -18.25 3.65 -6.28
C THR A 34 -19.54 4.36 -5.89
N PRO A 35 -20.53 3.65 -5.30
CA PRO A 35 -21.78 4.28 -4.84
C PRO A 35 -21.58 5.30 -3.73
N SER A 36 -20.49 5.20 -2.99
CA SER A 36 -20.10 6.09 -1.90
C SER A 36 -18.60 6.34 -1.98
N ALA A 37 -18.18 7.59 -1.99
CA ALA A 37 -16.77 7.95 -1.87
C ALA A 37 -16.37 8.05 -0.40
N CYS A 38 -15.18 7.56 -0.06
CA CYS A 38 -14.61 7.69 1.27
C CYS A 38 -13.29 8.45 1.18
N GLU A 39 -13.12 9.45 2.05
CA GLU A 39 -11.93 10.27 2.13
C GLU A 39 -11.18 9.98 3.43
N PRO A 40 -9.97 9.41 3.38
CA PRO A 40 -9.10 9.27 4.53
C PRO A 40 -8.31 10.56 4.78
N THR A 41 -8.18 10.94 6.03
CA THR A 41 -7.33 12.06 6.47
C THR A 41 -6.54 11.66 7.70
N LEU A 42 -5.31 12.17 7.80
CA LEU A 42 -4.46 12.04 8.98
C LEU A 42 -4.27 13.41 9.62
N ALA A 43 -4.39 13.48 10.94
CA ALA A 43 -4.11 14.71 11.68
C ALA A 43 -2.68 15.20 11.39
N GLY A 44 -2.50 16.52 11.30
CA GLY A 44 -1.21 17.12 10.96
C GLY A 44 -0.68 16.76 9.56
N GLY A 45 -1.57 16.27 8.65
CA GLY A 45 -1.16 15.81 7.33
C GLY A 45 -0.33 14.51 7.35
N GLY A 46 -0.38 13.74 8.45
CA GLY A 46 0.37 12.49 8.61
C GLY A 46 1.86 12.67 8.89
N ASN A 47 2.32 13.88 9.23
CA ASN A 47 3.70 14.11 9.60
C ASN A 47 3.95 13.74 11.05
N VAL A 48 4.97 12.91 11.28
CA VAL A 48 5.40 12.45 12.60
C VAL A 48 6.86 12.85 12.80
N GLU A 49 7.09 13.75 13.76
CA GLU A 49 8.43 14.23 14.09
C GLU A 49 8.99 13.46 15.30
N ILE A 50 9.99 12.64 15.06
CA ILE A 50 10.67 11.88 16.12
C ILE A 50 11.68 12.76 16.88
N GLY A 51 12.16 13.83 16.23
CA GLY A 51 13.19 14.71 16.79
C GLY A 51 14.61 14.16 16.60
N LYS A 52 15.57 14.75 17.32
CA LYS A 52 16.98 14.34 17.28
C LYS A 52 17.28 13.28 18.35
N ILE A 53 17.89 12.20 17.91
CA ILE A 53 18.35 11.11 18.80
C ILE A 53 19.88 11.09 18.75
N SER A 54 20.50 11.06 19.90
CA SER A 54 21.96 10.92 19.97
C SER A 54 22.38 9.47 19.76
N ALA A 55 23.40 9.24 18.92
CA ALA A 55 23.95 7.90 18.71
C ALA A 55 24.40 7.21 20.02
N LYS A 56 24.83 7.98 21.04
CA LYS A 56 25.20 7.46 22.37
C LYS A 56 24.02 6.90 23.17
N ASP A 57 22.79 7.30 22.82
CA ASP A 57 21.57 6.87 23.51
C ASP A 57 20.98 5.61 22.86
N LEU A 58 21.60 5.13 21.77
CA LEU A 58 21.24 3.87 21.11
C LEU A 58 21.89 2.68 21.80
N ASN A 59 21.14 1.58 21.89
CA ASN A 59 21.69 0.31 22.37
C ASN A 59 22.72 -0.24 21.37
N ALA A 60 23.85 -0.73 21.89
CA ALA A 60 24.93 -1.23 21.03
C ALA A 60 24.55 -2.53 20.30
N ASP A 61 23.96 -3.50 21.01
CA ASP A 61 23.79 -4.88 20.52
C ASP A 61 22.32 -5.29 20.33
N THR A 62 21.38 -4.45 20.73
CA THR A 62 19.94 -4.67 20.57
C THR A 62 19.29 -3.44 19.94
N TYR A 63 18.10 -3.61 19.38
CA TYR A 63 17.35 -2.45 18.89
C TYR A 63 17.01 -1.46 20.02
N THR A 64 16.89 -0.19 19.65
CA THR A 64 16.43 0.87 20.55
C THR A 64 15.00 1.21 20.20
N ARG A 65 14.05 0.97 21.12
CA ARG A 65 12.66 1.39 20.97
C ARG A 65 12.54 2.88 21.29
N LEU A 66 11.92 3.62 20.39
CA LEU A 66 11.63 5.05 20.58
C LEU A 66 10.25 5.23 21.22
N PRO A 67 9.98 6.42 21.80
CA PRO A 67 8.65 6.74 22.31
C PRO A 67 7.58 6.65 21.21
N ASP A 68 6.43 6.11 21.59
CA ASP A 68 5.29 6.01 20.68
C ASP A 68 4.81 7.40 20.23
N GLN A 69 4.41 7.48 18.99
CA GLN A 69 3.78 8.65 18.39
C GLN A 69 2.36 8.27 17.99
N THR A 70 1.42 9.21 18.10
CA THR A 70 0.03 8.95 17.75
C THR A 70 -0.46 9.96 16.74
N VAL A 71 -1.08 9.49 15.66
CA VAL A 71 -1.73 10.30 14.65
C VAL A 71 -3.17 9.83 14.51
N GLN A 72 -4.12 10.76 14.59
CA GLN A 72 -5.52 10.41 14.38
C GLN A 72 -5.80 10.21 12.89
N LEU A 73 -6.38 9.05 12.57
CA LEU A 73 -6.95 8.73 11.26
C LEU A 73 -8.46 8.98 11.30
N THR A 74 -8.96 9.70 10.31
CA THR A 74 -10.38 9.87 10.07
C THR A 74 -10.70 9.39 8.66
N VAL A 75 -11.75 8.57 8.51
CA VAL A 75 -12.31 8.18 7.21
C VAL A 75 -13.76 8.63 7.19
N THR A 76 -14.10 9.50 6.23
CA THR A 76 -15.47 9.98 6.03
C THR A 76 -15.99 9.50 4.69
N CYS A 77 -17.15 8.85 4.69
CA CYS A 77 -17.82 8.33 3.50
C CYS A 77 -19.15 9.06 3.27
N ASP A 78 -19.59 9.15 2.01
CA ASP A 78 -20.88 9.75 1.66
C ASP A 78 -22.06 8.97 2.25
N ALA A 79 -21.93 7.67 2.44
CA ALA A 79 -22.89 6.78 3.07
C ALA A 79 -22.17 5.65 3.82
N ALA A 80 -22.89 4.95 4.71
CA ALA A 80 -22.35 3.81 5.43
C ALA A 80 -21.79 2.75 4.45
N THR A 81 -20.50 2.50 4.54
CA THR A 81 -19.72 1.72 3.56
C THR A 81 -18.80 0.74 4.28
N LEU A 82 -18.68 -0.47 3.74
CA LEU A 82 -17.69 -1.44 4.19
C LEU A 82 -16.33 -1.02 3.63
N VAL A 83 -15.41 -0.66 4.52
CA VAL A 83 -14.06 -0.19 4.15
C VAL A 83 -12.98 -0.94 4.90
N ALA A 84 -11.81 -1.01 4.30
CA ALA A 84 -10.58 -1.42 4.95
C ALA A 84 -9.47 -0.43 4.62
N ILE A 85 -8.45 -0.38 5.46
CA ILE A 85 -7.20 0.36 5.23
C ILE A 85 -6.16 -0.63 4.71
N GLU A 86 -5.57 -0.33 3.56
CA GLU A 86 -4.45 -1.06 2.96
C GLU A 86 -3.19 -0.21 3.13
N PRO A 87 -2.27 -0.60 4.03
CA PRO A 87 -1.00 0.09 4.18
C PRO A 87 0.01 -0.39 3.13
N LYS A 88 0.80 0.53 2.63
CA LYS A 88 1.93 0.24 1.75
C LYS A 88 3.19 0.85 2.31
N ASP A 89 4.24 0.05 2.47
CA ASP A 89 5.57 0.53 2.84
C ASP A 89 6.23 1.22 1.62
N ASN A 90 6.48 2.52 1.72
CA ASN A 90 7.17 3.29 0.68
C ASN A 90 8.71 3.14 0.77
N ARG A 91 9.23 2.50 1.83
CA ARG A 91 10.64 2.15 2.03
C ARG A 91 10.83 0.62 2.08
N ALA A 92 9.99 -0.12 1.35
CA ALA A 92 10.02 -1.58 1.32
C ALA A 92 11.44 -2.12 1.10
N GLY A 93 11.81 -3.13 1.89
CA GLY A 93 13.14 -3.73 1.87
C GLY A 93 14.15 -3.08 2.82
N SER A 94 13.89 -1.86 3.36
CA SER A 94 14.78 -1.19 4.30
C SER A 94 14.48 -1.47 5.78
N ALA A 95 13.41 -2.22 6.08
CA ALA A 95 13.08 -2.57 7.45
C ALA A 95 14.16 -3.47 8.07
N PHE A 96 14.64 -3.08 9.26
CA PHE A 96 15.40 -3.95 10.13
C PHE A 96 14.46 -5.02 10.69
N GLU A 97 14.89 -6.29 10.71
CA GLU A 97 14.04 -7.44 11.05
C GLU A 97 12.73 -7.47 10.23
N PRO A 98 12.81 -7.87 8.94
CA PRO A 98 11.64 -7.86 8.06
C PRO A 98 10.49 -8.72 8.59
N SER A 99 9.31 -8.13 8.68
CA SER A 99 8.06 -8.81 8.98
C SER A 99 6.91 -8.07 8.29
N ASN A 100 5.73 -8.66 8.28
CA ASN A 100 4.56 -8.00 7.68
C ASN A 100 4.05 -6.80 8.49
N THR A 101 4.45 -6.64 9.74
CA THR A 101 4.13 -5.49 10.58
C THR A 101 5.21 -4.40 10.57
N ASN A 102 6.40 -4.68 10.01
CA ASN A 102 7.52 -3.75 10.01
C ASN A 102 7.60 -2.96 8.70
N PHE A 103 7.61 -1.65 8.82
CA PHE A 103 7.78 -0.68 7.74
C PHE A 103 9.17 -0.06 7.86
N GLY A 104 9.86 0.15 6.75
CA GLY A 104 11.25 0.59 6.75
C GLY A 104 11.44 2.05 7.17
N LEU A 105 12.54 2.32 7.89
CA LEU A 105 13.00 3.67 8.25
C LEU A 105 14.10 4.21 7.32
N GLY A 106 14.33 3.54 6.18
CA GLY A 106 15.37 3.91 5.23
C GLY A 106 16.70 3.18 5.48
N LEU A 107 17.71 3.55 4.70
CA LEU A 107 19.04 2.95 4.73
C LEU A 107 20.11 3.98 5.10
N VAL A 108 21.05 3.59 5.94
CA VAL A 108 22.28 4.32 6.21
C VAL A 108 23.32 3.91 5.16
N ASN A 109 24.03 4.87 4.59
CA ASN A 109 25.06 4.62 3.57
C ASN A 109 24.58 3.75 2.39
N GLY A 110 23.26 3.76 2.12
CA GLY A 110 22.68 3.01 1.00
C GLY A 110 22.53 1.49 1.21
N SER A 111 22.98 0.92 2.34
CA SER A 111 22.93 -0.53 2.56
C SER A 111 22.56 -0.97 3.96
N GLU A 112 22.88 -0.19 4.99
CA GLU A 112 22.62 -0.53 6.38
C GLU A 112 21.18 -0.16 6.74
N LYS A 113 20.40 -1.11 7.21
CA LYS A 113 18.99 -0.90 7.58
C LYS A 113 18.90 -0.13 8.88
N LEU A 114 18.43 1.13 8.82
CA LEU A 114 18.38 2.04 9.98
C LEU A 114 17.48 1.53 11.09
N GLY A 115 16.35 0.93 10.71
CA GLY A 115 15.36 0.49 11.67
C GLY A 115 14.04 0.12 11.01
N ALA A 116 12.99 0.07 11.81
CA ALA A 116 11.63 -0.16 11.37
C ALA A 116 10.63 0.59 12.25
N PHE A 117 9.44 0.83 11.73
CA PHE A 117 8.30 1.27 12.52
C PHE A 117 7.13 0.33 12.33
N GLN A 118 6.31 0.22 13.36
CA GLN A 118 5.05 -0.49 13.35
C GLN A 118 3.92 0.50 13.53
N MET A 119 2.78 0.21 12.95
CA MET A 119 1.55 0.96 13.12
C MET A 119 0.47 0.05 13.67
N HIS A 120 -0.27 0.51 14.66
CA HIS A 120 -1.48 -0.21 15.09
C HIS A 120 -2.66 0.74 15.27
N LEU A 121 -3.84 0.20 14.98
CA LEU A 121 -5.09 0.93 15.11
C LEU A 121 -5.61 0.78 16.53
N GLN A 122 -5.74 1.90 17.23
CA GLN A 122 -6.20 1.93 18.61
C GLN A 122 -7.53 2.70 18.69
N SER A 123 -8.42 2.22 19.57
CA SER A 123 -9.68 2.87 19.92
C SER A 123 -10.54 3.31 18.71
N PRO A 124 -10.76 2.46 17.69
CA PRO A 124 -11.58 2.87 16.56
C PRO A 124 -13.03 3.10 16.98
N VAL A 125 -13.60 4.22 16.55
CA VAL A 125 -15.00 4.60 16.74
C VAL A 125 -15.63 4.81 15.37
N GLY A 126 -16.65 4.00 15.06
CA GLY A 126 -17.45 4.13 13.83
C GLY A 126 -18.85 4.62 14.17
N ASP A 127 -19.28 5.74 13.58
CA ASP A 127 -20.60 6.34 13.77
C ASP A 127 -21.00 6.48 15.25
N GLY A 128 -20.02 6.85 16.10
CA GLY A 128 -20.18 7.02 17.54
C GLY A 128 -20.18 5.73 18.37
N THR A 129 -19.93 4.57 17.75
CA THR A 129 -19.86 3.27 18.41
C THR A 129 -18.41 2.78 18.48
N GLU A 130 -17.97 2.29 19.65
CA GLU A 130 -16.68 1.65 19.79
C GLU A 130 -16.61 0.35 18.97
N LEU A 131 -15.57 0.22 18.20
CA LEU A 131 -15.29 -0.94 17.35
C LEU A 131 -13.93 -1.55 17.71
N GLY A 132 -13.64 -2.69 17.14
CA GLY A 132 -12.32 -3.33 17.28
C GLY A 132 -11.67 -3.57 15.91
N PRO A 133 -10.33 -3.41 15.80
CA PRO A 133 -9.65 -3.67 14.56
C PRO A 133 -9.63 -5.16 14.23
N ILE A 134 -9.80 -5.46 12.95
CA ILE A 134 -9.70 -6.80 12.36
C ILE A 134 -8.83 -6.73 11.11
N SER A 135 -8.03 -7.75 10.85
CA SER A 135 -7.14 -7.85 9.69
C SER A 135 -7.44 -9.05 8.84
N SER A 136 -7.16 -8.91 7.55
CA SER A 136 -7.22 -9.98 6.55
C SER A 136 -5.96 -9.94 5.69
N SER A 137 -5.33 -11.10 5.50
CA SER A 137 -4.19 -11.30 4.60
C SER A 137 -4.59 -11.96 3.27
N ASP A 138 -5.87 -12.23 3.05
CA ASP A 138 -6.40 -12.92 1.88
C ASP A 138 -7.40 -12.06 1.07
N GLY A 139 -7.27 -10.75 1.19
CA GLY A 139 -8.09 -9.79 0.44
C GLY A 139 -9.51 -9.61 0.97
N GLY A 140 -9.77 -9.98 2.23
CA GLY A 140 -11.07 -9.80 2.88
C GLY A 140 -11.94 -11.06 2.91
N LEU A 141 -11.39 -12.21 2.51
CA LEU A 141 -12.12 -13.49 2.56
C LEU A 141 -12.24 -14.02 3.99
N THR A 142 -11.17 -13.89 4.77
CA THR A 142 -11.16 -14.25 6.20
C THR A 142 -10.63 -13.11 7.05
N TRP A 143 -11.12 -13.01 8.30
CA TRP A 143 -10.78 -11.93 9.22
C TRP A 143 -10.38 -12.48 10.58
N THR A 144 -9.42 -11.81 11.21
CA THR A 144 -8.97 -12.10 12.57
C THR A 144 -8.87 -10.83 13.41
N ARG A 145 -9.02 -10.93 14.74
CA ARG A 145 -8.73 -9.80 15.64
C ARG A 145 -7.23 -9.53 15.63
N PHE A 146 -6.85 -8.40 15.08
CA PHE A 146 -5.45 -7.99 15.02
C PHE A 146 -5.39 -6.47 14.87
N MET A 147 -4.60 -5.83 15.72
CA MET A 147 -4.55 -4.37 15.77
C MET A 147 -3.50 -3.75 14.83
N TYR A 148 -2.46 -4.52 14.50
CA TYR A 148 -1.38 -3.97 13.67
C TYR A 148 -1.82 -3.89 12.21
N LEU A 149 -1.42 -2.80 11.56
CA LEU A 149 -1.50 -2.64 10.13
C LEU A 149 -0.35 -3.44 9.51
N THR A 150 -0.64 -4.26 8.51
CA THR A 150 0.35 -5.12 7.87
C THR A 150 0.60 -4.70 6.42
N ASN A 151 1.83 -4.76 5.97
CA ASN A 151 2.23 -4.34 4.62
C ASN A 151 1.84 -5.34 3.52
N ASP A 152 1.23 -6.47 3.89
CA ASP A 152 0.74 -7.55 3.03
C ASP A 152 -0.77 -7.83 3.17
N GLY A 153 -1.48 -7.01 3.95
CA GLY A 153 -2.89 -7.23 4.27
C GLY A 153 -3.72 -5.95 4.32
N ILE A 154 -4.96 -6.11 4.74
CA ILE A 154 -5.91 -5.02 4.93
C ILE A 154 -6.48 -5.05 6.35
N THR A 155 -6.75 -3.89 6.92
CA THR A 155 -7.33 -3.73 8.25
C THR A 155 -8.67 -3.03 8.16
N SER A 156 -9.69 -3.61 8.78
CA SER A 156 -11.04 -3.05 8.89
C SER A 156 -11.46 -2.97 10.36
N VAL A 157 -12.71 -2.62 10.62
CA VAL A 157 -13.27 -2.53 11.95
C VAL A 157 -14.50 -3.40 12.08
N ALA A 158 -14.71 -3.96 13.27
CA ALA A 158 -15.79 -4.87 13.58
C ALA A 158 -16.41 -4.56 14.95
N ASN A 159 -17.64 -4.98 15.16
CA ASN A 159 -18.24 -5.00 16.49
C ASN A 159 -17.44 -5.88 17.45
N THR A 160 -17.58 -5.67 18.73
CA THR A 160 -16.88 -6.46 19.77
C THR A 160 -17.30 -7.95 19.77
N THR A 161 -18.49 -8.27 19.27
CA THR A 161 -19.09 -9.63 19.31
C THR A 161 -18.84 -10.45 18.04
N ALA A 162 -18.56 -9.82 16.90
CA ALA A 162 -18.37 -10.51 15.62
C ALA A 162 -17.00 -10.15 15.00
N ILE A 163 -16.44 -11.07 14.23
CA ILE A 163 -15.19 -10.84 13.48
C ILE A 163 -15.56 -10.70 11.99
N ALA A 164 -16.29 -9.65 11.68
CA ALA A 164 -16.67 -9.30 10.31
C ALA A 164 -16.72 -7.78 10.18
N PRO A 165 -16.28 -7.22 9.05
CA PRO A 165 -16.37 -5.79 8.80
C PRO A 165 -17.78 -5.25 9.00
N VAL A 166 -17.88 -4.07 9.59
CA VAL A 166 -19.16 -3.34 9.70
C VAL A 166 -19.11 -2.08 8.84
N PRO A 167 -20.24 -1.70 8.20
CA PRO A 167 -20.28 -0.47 7.43
C PRO A 167 -20.19 0.73 8.37
N VAL A 168 -19.46 1.75 7.94
CA VAL A 168 -19.28 3.03 8.65
C VAL A 168 -19.43 4.19 7.68
N GLN A 169 -20.03 5.27 8.13
CA GLN A 169 -20.02 6.55 7.42
C GLN A 169 -18.89 7.45 7.93
N SER A 170 -18.60 7.39 9.22
CA SER A 170 -17.49 8.09 9.85
C SER A 170 -16.70 7.11 10.71
N LEU A 171 -15.43 6.98 10.45
CA LEU A 171 -14.50 6.22 11.28
C LEU A 171 -13.40 7.14 11.80
N VAL A 172 -13.21 7.15 13.10
CA VAL A 172 -12.08 7.85 13.76
C VAL A 172 -11.30 6.82 14.56
N ALA A 173 -9.99 6.82 14.43
CA ALA A 173 -9.11 5.92 15.17
C ALA A 173 -7.74 6.55 15.40
N ASP A 174 -7.06 6.14 16.44
CA ASP A 174 -5.66 6.49 16.66
C ASP A 174 -4.77 5.47 15.94
N VAL A 175 -3.89 5.98 15.09
CA VAL A 175 -2.78 5.21 14.54
C VAL A 175 -1.57 5.47 15.43
N VAL A 176 -1.21 4.47 16.22
CA VAL A 176 -0.04 4.54 17.11
C VAL A 176 1.15 3.96 16.36
N LEU A 177 2.21 4.76 16.26
CA LEU A 177 3.48 4.40 15.64
C LEU A 177 4.51 4.07 16.71
N THR A 178 5.08 2.89 16.64
CA THR A 178 6.23 2.49 17.46
C THR A 178 7.43 2.31 16.54
N SER A 179 8.47 3.10 16.76
CA SER A 179 9.70 3.05 15.96
C SER A 179 10.82 2.34 16.71
N TYR A 180 11.64 1.62 15.98
CA TYR A 180 12.79 0.86 16.48
C TYR A 180 14.00 1.19 15.62
N ILE A 181 15.10 1.62 16.25
CA ILE A 181 16.41 1.79 15.59
C ILE A 181 17.20 0.51 15.76
N ALA A 182 17.86 0.06 14.71
CA ALA A 182 18.73 -1.12 14.72
C ALA A 182 19.88 -0.97 15.73
N PRO A 183 20.52 -2.07 16.16
CA PRO A 183 21.69 -2.01 17.05
C PRO A 183 22.74 -1.05 16.51
N ALA A 184 23.26 -0.16 17.37
CA ALA A 184 24.23 0.84 16.96
C ALA A 184 25.51 0.20 16.36
N SER A 185 25.87 -1.01 16.81
CA SER A 185 27.01 -1.77 16.23
C SER A 185 26.83 -2.18 14.77
N SER A 186 25.60 -2.17 14.27
CA SER A 186 25.26 -2.47 12.86
C SER A 186 25.15 -1.24 11.95
N LEU A 187 25.38 -0.05 12.51
CA LEU A 187 25.17 1.22 11.82
C LEU A 187 26.45 2.06 11.81
N THR A 188 26.77 2.66 10.68
CA THR A 188 27.86 3.64 10.56
C THR A 188 27.31 5.04 10.85
N LEU A 189 27.42 5.49 12.08
CA LEU A 189 26.87 6.75 12.58
C LEU A 189 27.95 7.83 12.76
N THR A 190 28.76 8.06 11.74
CA THR A 190 29.82 9.10 11.75
C THR A 190 29.32 10.50 11.43
N GLU A 191 28.16 10.59 10.81
CA GLU A 191 27.49 11.83 10.42
C GLU A 191 26.02 11.78 10.83
N GLU A 192 25.29 12.89 10.66
CA GLU A 192 23.85 12.94 10.91
C GLU A 192 23.10 12.07 9.89
N VAL A 193 22.29 11.13 10.36
CA VAL A 193 21.52 10.18 9.54
C VAL A 193 20.05 10.54 9.65
N PRO A 194 19.34 10.79 8.53
CA PRO A 194 17.90 11.03 8.55
C PRO A 194 17.13 9.75 8.87
N ILE A 195 16.09 9.88 9.70
CA ILE A 195 15.05 8.86 9.86
C ILE A 195 14.00 9.14 8.78
N ASP A 196 13.92 8.29 7.75
CA ASP A 196 13.08 8.49 6.57
C ASP A 196 12.11 7.33 6.38
N GLY A 197 11.21 7.16 7.35
CA GLY A 197 10.09 6.21 7.25
C GLY A 197 8.92 6.82 6.48
N SER A 198 8.23 6.01 5.67
CA SER A 198 7.04 6.46 4.96
C SER A 198 6.11 5.30 4.65
N ALA A 199 4.81 5.50 4.88
CA ALA A 199 3.77 4.56 4.50
C ALA A 199 2.60 5.30 3.84
N THR A 200 1.94 4.65 2.89
CA THR A 200 0.69 5.13 2.30
C THR A 200 -0.45 4.29 2.84
N LEU A 201 -1.49 4.94 3.36
CA LEU A 201 -2.72 4.31 3.82
C LEU A 201 -3.81 4.53 2.77
N THR A 202 -4.28 3.46 2.13
CA THR A 202 -5.32 3.53 1.10
C THR A 202 -6.61 2.94 1.63
N VAL A 203 -7.73 3.64 1.40
CA VAL A 203 -9.07 3.07 1.67
C VAL A 203 -9.45 2.11 0.56
N LYS A 204 -9.75 0.86 0.92
CA LYS A 204 -10.31 -0.17 0.05
C LYS A 204 -11.78 -0.39 0.37
N TYR A 205 -12.60 -0.52 -0.63
CA TYR A 205 -14.00 -0.94 -0.53
C TYR A 205 -14.07 -2.47 -0.52
N LEU A 206 -14.90 -3.03 0.38
CA LEU A 206 -15.06 -4.47 0.58
C LEU A 206 -16.35 -5.00 -0.06
#